data_31d851cc08ad7d67c45973cbb5904f70
#
_entry.id   31d851cc08ad7d67c45973cbb5904f70
#
_cell.length_a   1.000
_cell.length_b   1.000
_cell.length_c   1.000
_cell.angle_alpha   90.00
_cell.angle_beta   90.00
_cell.angle_gamma   90.00
#
_symmetry.space_group_name_H-M   'P 1'
#
loop_
_entity.id
_entity.type
_entity.pdbx_description
1 polymer ?
#
loop_
_entity_poly.entity_id
_entity_poly.type
_entity_poly.pdbx_seq_one_letter_code
_entity_poly.pdbx_strand_id
1 'polypeptide(L)' 'MIAPPGVEDERRRLIDEKKRTEDQYEALRLMYDRGELSEQEFQRRRHELERQFVEIMDRIAQMNYLLGE' A
#
# COMPACT_ATOMS: atom_id res chain seq x y z
N MET A 1 12.09 8.40 24.20
CA MET A 1 12.91 8.80 23.02
C MET A 1 12.10 9.70 22.13
N ILE A 2 12.67 10.78 21.67
CA ILE A 2 12.00 11.71 20.76
C ILE A 2 12.27 11.23 19.33
N ALA A 3 11.20 11.04 18.55
CA ALA A 3 11.34 10.64 17.15
C ALA A 3 11.99 11.76 16.33
N PRO A 4 12.77 11.42 15.28
CA PRO A 4 13.31 12.43 14.39
C PRO A 4 12.20 13.27 13.76
N PRO A 5 12.46 14.55 13.41
CA PRO A 5 11.47 15.40 12.75
C PRO A 5 10.95 14.75 11.47
N GLY A 6 9.65 14.84 11.26
CA GLY A 6 9.02 14.34 10.04
C GLY A 6 8.62 12.87 10.04
N VAL A 7 9.01 12.10 11.06
CA VAL A 7 8.67 10.66 11.11
C VAL A 7 7.15 10.46 11.18
N GLU A 8 6.47 11.24 12.01
CA GLU A 8 5.02 11.11 12.16
C GLU A 8 4.28 11.53 10.89
N ASP A 9 4.74 12.58 10.23
CA ASP A 9 4.17 13.02 8.95
C ASP A 9 4.40 11.96 7.87
N GLU A 10 5.59 11.37 7.82
CA GLU A 10 5.92 10.30 6.88
C GLU A 10 5.03 9.08 7.11
N ARG A 11 4.86 8.70 8.38
CA ARG A 11 3.98 7.57 8.72
C ARG A 11 2.55 7.82 8.24
N ARG A 12 2.03 9.04 8.46
CA ARG A 12 0.68 9.40 8.03
C ARG A 12 0.53 9.31 6.51
N ARG A 13 1.52 9.80 5.78
CA ARG A 13 1.52 9.72 4.32
C ARG A 13 1.53 8.27 3.84
N LEU A 14 2.31 7.41 4.50
CA LEU A 14 2.37 5.99 4.16
C LEU A 14 1.05 5.28 4.45
N ILE A 15 0.36 5.65 5.52
CA ILE A 15 -0.96 5.11 5.84
C ILE A 15 -1.96 5.51 4.76
N ASP A 16 -1.88 6.75 4.27
CA ASP A 16 -2.74 7.20 3.16
C ASP A 16 -2.41 6.44 1.87
N GLU A 17 -1.13 6.20 1.58
CA GLU A 17 -0.73 5.39 0.42
C GLU A 17 -1.23 3.96 0.52
N LYS A 18 -1.17 3.38 1.72
CA LYS A 18 -1.71 2.04 1.96
C LYS A 18 -3.19 1.99 1.60
N LYS A 19 -3.96 2.97 2.05
CA LYS A 19 -5.38 3.06 1.76
C LYS A 19 -5.64 3.17 0.26
N ARG A 20 -4.87 4.01 -0.43
CA ARG A 20 -5.01 4.15 -1.88
C ARG A 20 -4.70 2.85 -2.61
N THR A 21 -3.69 2.13 -2.15
CA THR A 21 -3.33 0.84 -2.75
C THR A 21 -4.43 -0.20 -2.55
N GLU A 22 -5.04 -0.22 -1.36
CA GLU A 22 -6.18 -1.09 -1.08
C GLU A 22 -7.36 -0.75 -1.98
N ASP A 23 -7.63 0.54 -2.18
CA ASP A 23 -8.73 0.99 -3.05
C ASP A 23 -8.46 0.63 -4.51
N GLN A 24 -7.20 0.73 -4.96
CA GLN A 24 -6.80 0.31 -6.30
C GLN A 24 -6.98 -1.19 -6.51
N TYR A 25 -6.66 -1.98 -5.50
CA TYR A 25 -6.87 -3.43 -5.56
C TYR A 25 -8.36 -3.76 -5.70
N GLU A 26 -9.20 -3.11 -4.92
CA GLU A 26 -10.65 -3.32 -4.99
C GLU A 26 -11.19 -2.93 -6.37
N ALA A 27 -10.74 -1.81 -6.91
CA ALA A 27 -11.14 -1.37 -8.24
C ALA A 27 -10.71 -2.37 -9.31
N LEU A 28 -9.49 -2.89 -9.18
CA LEU A 28 -8.96 -3.90 -10.10
C LEU A 28 -9.81 -5.17 -10.07
N ARG A 29 -10.19 -5.63 -8.89
CA ARG A 29 -11.02 -6.81 -8.73
C ARG A 29 -12.39 -6.62 -9.38
N LEU A 30 -12.99 -5.44 -9.20
CA LEU A 30 -14.28 -5.13 -9.82
C LEU A 30 -14.19 -5.13 -11.34
N MET A 31 -13.12 -4.60 -11.90
CA MET A 31 -12.89 -4.62 -13.34
C MET A 31 -12.79 -6.05 -13.87
N TYR A 32 -12.06 -6.90 -13.15
CA TYR A 32 -11.92 -8.30 -13.52
C TYR A 32 -13.27 -9.03 -13.45
N ASP A 33 -14.04 -8.80 -12.37
CA ASP A 33 -15.35 -9.43 -12.18
C ASP A 33 -16.35 -9.02 -13.27
N ARG A 34 -16.20 -7.82 -13.83
CA ARG A 34 -17.02 -7.33 -14.93
C ARG A 34 -16.57 -7.80 -16.31
N GLY A 35 -15.48 -8.56 -16.36
CA GLY A 35 -14.93 -9.05 -17.63
C GLY A 35 -14.17 -7.99 -18.42
N GLU A 36 -13.76 -6.89 -17.78
CA GLU A 36 -13.06 -5.81 -18.45
C GLU A 36 -11.55 -6.07 -18.59
N LEU A 37 -11.03 -7.07 -17.90
CA LEU A 37 -9.62 -7.46 -17.93
C LEU A 37 -9.48 -8.94 -18.18
N SER A 38 -8.46 -9.33 -18.94
CA SER A 38 -8.07 -10.73 -19.03
C SER A 38 -7.50 -11.21 -17.71
N GLU A 39 -7.50 -12.52 -17.49
CA GLU A 39 -6.89 -13.10 -16.30
C GLU A 39 -5.41 -12.74 -16.21
N GLN A 40 -4.70 -12.77 -17.34
CA GLN A 40 -3.29 -12.45 -17.39
C GLN A 40 -3.04 -10.99 -16.97
N GLU A 41 -3.82 -10.06 -17.48
CA GLU A 41 -3.71 -8.65 -17.13
C GLU A 41 -4.03 -8.41 -15.67
N PHE A 42 -5.09 -9.07 -15.16
CA PHE A 42 -5.47 -9.00 -13.76
C PHE A 42 -4.33 -9.47 -12.86
N GLN A 43 -3.73 -10.63 -13.16
CA GLN A 43 -2.64 -11.19 -12.37
C GLN A 43 -1.42 -10.27 -12.36
N ARG A 44 -1.08 -9.70 -13.52
CA ARG A 44 0.05 -8.79 -13.62
C ARG A 44 -0.13 -7.55 -12.75
N ARG A 45 -1.30 -6.92 -12.83
CA ARG A 45 -1.60 -5.73 -12.04
C ARG A 45 -1.71 -6.04 -10.56
N ARG A 46 -2.27 -7.19 -10.21
CA ARG A 46 -2.39 -7.63 -8.83
C ARG A 46 -1.01 -7.81 -8.19
N HIS A 47 -0.09 -8.46 -8.88
CA HIS A 47 1.27 -8.65 -8.39
C HIS A 47 1.97 -7.32 -8.12
N GLU A 48 1.78 -6.36 -9.00
CA GLU A 48 2.39 -5.04 -8.83
C GLU A 48 1.83 -4.33 -7.58
N LEU A 49 0.51 -4.38 -7.39
CA LEU A 49 -0.11 -3.78 -6.21
C LEU A 49 0.31 -4.47 -4.92
N GLU A 50 0.41 -5.80 -4.94
CA GLU A 50 0.87 -6.56 -3.77
C GLU A 50 2.29 -6.18 -3.39
N ARG A 51 3.18 -6.01 -4.37
CA ARG A 51 4.54 -5.58 -4.11
C ARG A 51 4.59 -4.19 -3.50
N GLN A 52 3.82 -3.26 -4.07
CA GLN A 52 3.73 -1.90 -3.52
C GLN A 52 3.21 -1.93 -2.07
N PHE A 53 2.20 -2.75 -1.82
CA PHE A 53 1.61 -2.88 -0.48
C PHE A 53 2.65 -3.37 0.53
N VAL A 54 3.42 -4.39 0.18
CA VAL A 54 4.47 -4.93 1.06
C VAL A 54 5.53 -3.85 1.37
N GLU A 55 5.96 -3.09 0.36
CA GLU A 55 6.92 -2.01 0.56
C GLU A 55 6.37 -0.93 1.49
N ILE A 56 5.11 -0.56 1.31
CA ILE A 56 4.46 0.43 2.17
C ILE A 56 4.38 -0.08 3.61
N MET A 57 3.99 -1.34 3.80
CA MET A 57 3.89 -1.94 5.14
C MET A 57 5.25 -2.00 5.83
N ASP A 58 6.31 -2.32 5.09
CA ASP A 58 7.66 -2.33 5.64
C ASP A 58 8.09 -0.95 6.11
N ARG A 59 7.77 0.08 5.34
CA ARG A 59 8.10 1.47 5.70
C ARG A 59 7.29 1.93 6.92
N ILE A 60 6.02 1.56 6.98
CA ILE A 60 5.19 1.87 8.15
C ILE A 60 5.80 1.23 9.40
N ALA A 61 6.24 -0.02 9.31
CA ALA A 61 6.88 -0.71 10.42
C ALA A 61 8.15 0.01 10.87
N GLN A 62 8.95 0.53 9.93
CA GLN A 62 10.12 1.32 10.24
C GLN A 62 9.76 2.61 10.98
N MET A 63 8.71 3.30 10.52
CA MET A 63 8.26 4.53 11.17
C MET A 63 7.75 4.23 12.58
N ASN A 64 7.00 3.15 12.76
CA ASN A 64 6.54 2.72 14.08
C ASN A 64 7.70 2.43 15.02
N TYR A 65 8.73 1.77 14.51
CA TYR A 65 9.94 1.49 15.31
C TYR A 65 10.59 2.80 15.75
N LEU A 66 10.73 3.78 14.84
CA LEU A 66 11.33 5.07 15.16
C LEU A 66 10.48 5.88 16.16
N LEU A 67 9.18 5.65 16.17
CA LEU A 67 8.28 6.31 17.12
C LEU A 67 8.18 5.56 18.46
N GLY A 68 8.83 4.41 18.59
CA GLY A 68 8.84 3.63 19.82
C GLY A 68 7.61 2.75 20.00
N GLU A 69 6.92 2.44 18.93
CA GLU A 69 5.71 1.60 18.98
C GLU A 69 6.00 0.14 18.65
#